data_9112136f7ade711c60d09dd2bb9ae532
#
_entry.id   9112136f7ade711c60d09dd2bb9ae532
#
_cell.length_a   1.000
_cell.length_b   1.000
_cell.length_c   1.000
_cell.angle_alpha   90.00
_cell.angle_beta   90.00
_cell.angle_gamma   90.00
#
_symmetry.space_group_name_H-M   'P 1'
#
loop_
_entity.id
_entity.type
_entity.pdbx_description
1 polymer ?
#
loop_
_entity_poly.entity_id
_entity_poly.type
_entity_poly.pdbx_seq_one_letter_code
_entity_poly.pdbx_strand_id
1 'polypeptide(L)'
;MTDEAIASAKSDIESTTDLLERALKLSGLITSLFAERGFKLVVVGGSAVEFYTEGGYMSGDIDFCRKTLNAIPPRVMQEIVAKLGGKGVARSWLVCGLYVDMLGVLETESTKPNRELETPYGTISIIPPELALVERVLFA
;
A
#
# COMPACT_ATOMS: atom_id res chain seq x y z
N MET A 1 -9.44 -6.34 -12.79
CA MET A 1 -9.45 -4.95 -13.28
C MET A 1 -8.81 -4.89 -14.66
N THR A 2 -9.43 -4.23 -15.61
CA THR A 2 -8.91 -4.13 -16.97
C THR A 2 -7.73 -3.18 -17.05
N ASP A 3 -6.92 -3.32 -18.12
CA ASP A 3 -5.79 -2.40 -18.32
C ASP A 3 -6.27 -0.96 -18.49
N GLU A 4 -7.43 -0.77 -19.14
CA GLU A 4 -8.03 0.55 -19.28
C GLU A 4 -8.44 1.16 -17.95
N ALA A 5 -9.02 0.35 -17.05
CA ALA A 5 -9.40 0.79 -15.71
C ALA A 5 -8.16 1.17 -14.89
N ILE A 6 -7.08 0.40 -15.02
CA ILE A 6 -5.81 0.70 -14.35
C ILE A 6 -5.22 2.01 -14.87
N ALA A 7 -5.21 2.20 -16.18
CA ALA A 7 -4.69 3.42 -16.77
C ALA A 7 -5.49 4.66 -16.35
N SER A 8 -6.81 4.54 -16.28
CA SER A 8 -7.69 5.61 -15.84
C SER A 8 -7.44 5.94 -14.36
N ALA A 9 -7.31 4.91 -13.51
CA ALA A 9 -7.00 5.09 -12.10
C ALA A 9 -5.65 5.79 -11.90
N LYS A 10 -4.62 5.36 -12.64
CA LYS A 10 -3.30 6.00 -12.59
C LYS A 10 -3.37 7.47 -12.95
N SER A 11 -4.08 7.80 -14.00
CA SER A 11 -4.23 9.19 -14.46
C SER A 11 -4.87 10.05 -13.37
N ASP A 12 -5.92 9.56 -12.73
CA ASP A 12 -6.56 10.24 -11.60
C ASP A 12 -5.59 10.42 -10.43
N ILE A 13 -4.88 9.35 -10.06
CA ILE A 13 -3.93 9.39 -8.94
C ILE A 13 -2.82 10.40 -9.21
N GLU A 14 -2.25 10.37 -10.40
CA GLU A 14 -1.17 11.30 -10.77
C GLU A 14 -1.62 12.76 -10.79
N SER A 15 -2.90 13.01 -11.08
CA SER A 15 -3.47 14.36 -11.09
C SER A 15 -3.94 14.82 -9.71
N THR A 16 -3.97 13.94 -8.73
CA THR A 16 -4.37 14.26 -7.35
C THR A 16 -3.23 14.99 -6.65
N THR A 17 -3.44 16.26 -6.29
CA THR A 17 -2.39 17.11 -5.73
C THR A 17 -2.17 16.90 -4.24
N ASP A 18 -3.22 16.57 -3.50
CA ASP A 18 -3.10 16.28 -2.08
C ASP A 18 -2.39 14.94 -1.86
N LEU A 19 -1.27 14.94 -1.11
CA LEU A 19 -0.46 13.74 -0.92
C LEU A 19 -1.19 12.64 -0.17
N LEU A 20 -1.98 12.98 0.84
CA LEU A 20 -2.75 11.98 1.59
C LEU A 20 -3.76 11.29 0.67
N GLU A 21 -4.52 12.08 -0.08
CA GLU A 21 -5.51 11.54 -1.00
C GLU A 21 -4.87 10.69 -2.09
N ARG A 22 -3.74 11.14 -2.63
CA ARG A 22 -2.97 10.38 -3.62
C ARG A 22 -2.51 9.04 -3.04
N ALA A 23 -1.96 9.05 -1.82
CA ALA A 23 -1.48 7.84 -1.16
C ALA A 23 -2.63 6.87 -0.87
N LEU A 24 -3.77 7.36 -0.44
CA LEU A 24 -4.95 6.52 -0.18
C LEU A 24 -5.46 5.87 -1.47
N LYS A 25 -5.58 6.63 -2.54
CA LYS A 25 -6.02 6.12 -3.84
C LYS A 25 -5.04 5.07 -4.38
N LEU A 26 -3.76 5.36 -4.32
CA LEU A 26 -2.73 4.43 -4.80
C LEU A 26 -2.71 3.16 -3.97
N SER A 27 -2.83 3.27 -2.65
CA SER A 27 -2.89 2.11 -1.75
C SER A 27 -4.09 1.22 -2.07
N GLY A 28 -5.25 1.82 -2.36
CA GLY A 28 -6.44 1.08 -2.76
C GLY A 28 -6.24 0.33 -4.08
N LEU A 29 -5.66 0.99 -5.07
CA LEU A 29 -5.39 0.37 -6.36
C LEU A 29 -4.42 -0.81 -6.23
N ILE A 30 -3.31 -0.62 -5.52
CA ILE A 30 -2.30 -1.66 -5.31
C ILE A 30 -2.93 -2.85 -4.55
N THR A 31 -3.65 -2.59 -3.47
CA THR A 31 -4.31 -3.62 -2.69
C THR A 31 -5.26 -4.46 -3.54
N SER A 32 -6.05 -3.81 -4.39
CA SER A 32 -6.99 -4.49 -5.28
C SER A 32 -6.29 -5.37 -6.30
N LEU A 33 -5.21 -4.87 -6.90
CA LEU A 33 -4.47 -5.64 -7.91
C LEU A 33 -3.82 -6.89 -7.32
N PHE A 34 -3.26 -6.80 -6.12
CA PHE A 34 -2.72 -7.97 -5.45
C PHE A 34 -3.81 -8.92 -4.96
N ALA A 35 -4.94 -8.39 -4.50
CA ALA A 35 -6.06 -9.22 -4.07
C ALA A 35 -6.62 -10.06 -5.20
N GLU A 36 -6.68 -9.53 -6.42
CA GLU A 36 -7.10 -10.28 -7.61
C GLU A 36 -6.20 -11.48 -7.90
N ARG A 37 -4.96 -11.43 -7.45
CA ARG A 37 -3.98 -12.52 -7.61
C ARG A 37 -3.88 -13.41 -6.37
N GLY A 38 -4.75 -13.20 -5.37
CA GLY A 38 -4.82 -14.02 -4.16
C GLY A 38 -3.90 -13.57 -3.02
N PHE A 39 -3.35 -12.37 -3.09
CA PHE A 39 -2.45 -11.85 -2.06
C PHE A 39 -3.10 -10.70 -1.29
N LYS A 40 -3.18 -10.84 0.02
CA LYS A 40 -3.78 -9.84 0.89
C LYS A 40 -2.70 -8.95 1.48
N LEU A 41 -2.81 -7.64 1.26
CA LEU A 41 -1.86 -6.66 1.74
C LEU A 41 -2.41 -5.86 2.92
N VAL A 42 -1.51 -5.39 3.77
CA VAL A 42 -1.81 -4.52 4.91
C VAL A 42 -0.84 -3.35 4.89
N VAL A 43 -1.36 -2.14 5.06
CA VAL A 43 -0.53 -0.95 5.21
C VAL A 43 0.06 -0.93 6.63
N VAL A 44 1.36 -0.72 6.71
CA VAL A 44 2.11 -0.79 7.98
C VAL A 44 3.04 0.42 8.13
N GLY A 45 3.78 0.45 9.22
CA GLY A 45 4.87 1.40 9.42
C GLY A 45 4.43 2.86 9.48
N GLY A 46 5.31 3.73 8.99
CA GLY A 46 5.06 5.17 8.98
C GLY A 46 3.87 5.58 8.16
N SER A 47 3.58 4.89 7.06
CA SER A 47 2.42 5.18 6.23
C SER A 47 1.10 4.90 6.97
N ALA A 48 1.05 3.86 7.79
CA ALA A 48 -0.12 3.60 8.63
C ALA A 48 -0.35 4.75 9.60
N VAL A 49 0.72 5.24 10.24
CA VAL A 49 0.63 6.40 11.13
C VAL A 49 0.12 7.63 10.39
N GLU A 50 0.64 7.87 9.18
CA GLU A 50 0.23 9.00 8.35
C GLU A 50 -1.26 8.95 8.00
N PHE A 51 -1.79 7.76 7.70
CA PHE A 51 -3.21 7.59 7.40
C PHE A 51 -4.10 7.85 8.62
N TYR A 52 -3.65 7.41 9.82
CA TYR A 52 -4.39 7.69 11.06
C TYR A 52 -4.34 9.16 11.49
N THR A 53 -3.28 9.87 11.16
CA THR A 53 -3.14 11.30 11.49
C THR A 53 -3.71 12.22 10.42
N GLU A 54 -4.36 11.65 9.42
CA GLU A 54 -4.99 12.39 8.31
C GLU A 54 -4.02 13.33 7.59
N GLY A 55 -2.79 12.88 7.41
CA GLY A 55 -1.80 13.65 6.68
C GLY A 55 -1.10 14.72 7.50
N GLY A 56 -1.18 14.67 8.84
CA GLY A 56 -0.41 15.55 9.69
C GLY A 56 1.09 15.45 9.48
N TYR A 57 1.53 14.32 8.92
CA TYR A 57 2.90 14.11 8.47
C TYR A 57 2.88 13.16 7.27
N MET A 58 3.40 13.60 6.13
CA MET A 58 3.43 12.80 4.90
C MET A 58 4.87 12.68 4.40
N SER A 59 5.40 11.45 4.40
CA SER A 59 6.75 11.16 3.92
C SER A 59 6.80 10.85 2.43
N GLY A 60 5.68 10.53 1.82
CA GLY A 60 5.63 10.10 0.42
C GLY A 60 5.95 8.62 0.23
N ASP A 61 6.00 7.83 1.30
CA ASP A 61 6.26 6.39 1.27
C ASP A 61 5.01 5.64 1.68
N ILE A 62 4.78 4.49 1.06
CA ILE A 62 3.71 3.57 1.46
C ILE A 62 4.33 2.21 1.72
N ASP A 63 4.17 1.70 2.93
CA ASP A 63 4.73 0.43 3.36
C ASP A 63 3.64 -0.63 3.44
N PHE A 64 3.85 -1.75 2.75
CA PHE A 64 2.94 -2.88 2.77
C PHE A 64 3.61 -4.12 3.34
N CYS A 65 2.83 -4.90 4.09
CA CYS A 65 3.15 -6.29 4.39
C CYS A 65 2.08 -7.18 3.77
N ARG A 66 2.44 -8.43 3.46
CA ARG A 66 1.44 -9.41 3.06
C ARG A 66 0.90 -10.13 4.28
N LYS A 67 -0.38 -10.42 4.26
CA LYS A 67 -1.06 -11.19 5.32
C LYS A 67 -1.06 -12.69 5.04
N THR A 68 -0.82 -13.07 3.79
CA THR A 68 -0.76 -14.45 3.36
C THR A 68 0.64 -15.01 3.61
N LEU A 69 0.72 -16.28 4.04
CA LEU A 69 2.00 -16.94 4.30
C LEU A 69 2.80 -17.18 3.01
N ASN A 70 2.11 -17.42 1.91
CA ASN A 70 2.77 -17.68 0.63
C ASN A 70 3.45 -16.41 0.11
N ALA A 71 4.72 -16.55 -0.25
CA ALA A 71 5.45 -15.44 -0.85
C ALA A 71 4.84 -15.06 -2.21
N ILE A 72 4.87 -13.77 -2.51
CA ILE A 72 4.43 -13.28 -3.81
C ILE A 72 5.49 -13.65 -4.85
N PRO A 73 5.14 -14.44 -5.88
CA PRO A 73 6.11 -14.79 -6.92
C PRO A 73 6.67 -13.54 -7.59
N PRO A 74 7.98 -13.48 -7.88
CA PRO A 74 8.57 -12.33 -8.56
C PRO A 74 7.86 -11.97 -9.86
N ARG A 75 7.36 -12.97 -10.60
CA ARG A 75 6.60 -12.74 -11.82
C ARG A 75 5.33 -11.92 -11.57
N VAL A 76 4.56 -12.26 -10.51
CA VAL A 76 3.34 -11.53 -10.15
C VAL A 76 3.67 -10.10 -9.76
N MET A 77 4.70 -9.92 -8.95
CA MET A 77 5.19 -8.61 -8.54
C MET A 77 5.54 -7.75 -9.75
N GLN A 78 6.32 -8.29 -10.67
CA GLN A 78 6.75 -7.58 -11.87
C GLN A 78 5.58 -7.21 -12.78
N GLU A 79 4.61 -8.11 -12.95
CA GLU A 79 3.43 -7.84 -13.78
C GLU A 79 2.61 -6.69 -13.22
N ILE A 80 2.39 -6.67 -11.90
CA ILE A 80 1.60 -5.61 -11.27
C ILE A 80 2.34 -4.28 -11.32
N VAL A 81 3.63 -4.29 -10.98
CA VAL A 81 4.45 -3.07 -11.02
C VAL A 81 4.50 -2.50 -12.44
N ALA A 82 4.63 -3.37 -13.45
CA ALA A 82 4.64 -2.93 -14.85
C ALA A 82 3.33 -2.26 -15.25
N LYS A 83 2.20 -2.82 -14.83
CA LYS A 83 0.87 -2.22 -15.10
C LYS A 83 0.71 -0.86 -14.45
N LEU A 84 1.35 -0.65 -13.30
CA LEU A 84 1.34 0.62 -12.59
C LEU A 84 2.39 1.61 -13.12
N GLY A 85 3.24 1.18 -14.03
CA GLY A 85 4.34 2.02 -14.52
C GLY A 85 5.41 2.29 -13.47
N GLY A 86 5.53 1.40 -12.48
CA GLY A 86 6.49 1.56 -11.40
C GLY A 86 7.92 1.36 -11.86
N LYS A 87 8.83 2.07 -11.22
CA LYS A 87 10.28 1.96 -11.48
C LYS A 87 11.01 1.71 -10.17
N GLY A 88 11.90 0.75 -10.20
CA GLY A 88 12.67 0.39 -9.01
C GLY A 88 13.13 -1.05 -9.07
N VAL A 89 13.56 -1.58 -7.93
CA VAL A 89 14.14 -2.93 -7.83
C VAL A 89 13.49 -3.73 -6.71
N ALA A 90 13.34 -5.01 -6.94
CA ALA A 90 12.95 -6.03 -5.96
C ALA A 90 11.70 -5.71 -5.14
N ARG A 91 11.79 -4.84 -4.15
CA ARG A 91 10.72 -4.59 -3.18
C ARG A 91 10.34 -3.12 -3.02
N SER A 92 10.99 -2.24 -3.78
CA SER A 92 10.83 -0.80 -3.61
C SER A 92 10.67 -0.14 -4.97
N TRP A 93 9.56 0.53 -5.20
CA TRP A 93 9.24 1.14 -6.50
C TRP A 93 8.72 2.54 -6.33
N LEU A 94 9.03 3.37 -7.32
CA LEU A 94 8.41 4.68 -7.49
C LEU A 94 7.18 4.52 -8.38
N VAL A 95 6.01 4.81 -7.85
CA VAL A 95 4.72 4.66 -8.55
C VAL A 95 3.90 5.93 -8.32
N CYS A 96 3.45 6.56 -9.39
CA CYS A 96 2.61 7.78 -9.31
C CYS A 96 3.22 8.86 -8.38
N GLY A 97 4.54 8.99 -8.39
CA GLY A 97 5.24 9.98 -7.57
C GLY A 97 5.41 9.60 -6.10
N LEU A 98 5.04 8.39 -5.71
CA LEU A 98 5.17 7.89 -4.34
C LEU A 98 6.05 6.65 -4.31
N TYR A 99 6.81 6.47 -3.22
CA TYR A 99 7.58 5.26 -3.01
C TYR A 99 6.70 4.19 -2.38
N VAL A 100 6.76 2.98 -2.94
CA VAL A 100 6.00 1.83 -2.45
C VAL A 100 7.00 0.75 -2.06
N ASP A 101 6.95 0.34 -0.80
CA ASP A 101 7.83 -0.68 -0.25
C ASP A 101 7.04 -1.91 0.15
N MET A 102 7.51 -3.08 -0.29
CA MET A 102 6.92 -4.36 0.07
C MET A 102 7.83 -5.04 1.08
N LEU A 103 7.41 -5.04 2.36
CA LEU A 103 8.30 -5.42 3.46
C LEU A 103 8.34 -6.92 3.78
N GLY A 104 7.35 -7.68 3.37
CA GLY A 104 7.32 -9.11 3.64
C GLY A 104 6.03 -9.53 4.35
N VAL A 105 6.09 -10.61 5.12
CA VAL A 105 4.91 -11.11 5.85
C VAL A 105 4.71 -10.34 7.15
N LEU A 106 3.45 -10.09 7.49
CA LEU A 106 3.11 -9.46 8.77
C LEU A 106 3.19 -10.53 9.87
N GLU A 107 4.21 -10.44 10.72
CA GLU A 107 4.45 -11.41 11.79
C GLU A 107 3.81 -11.02 13.11
N THR A 108 3.50 -9.74 13.28
CA THR A 108 2.93 -9.25 14.54
C THR A 108 1.45 -9.58 14.61
N GLU A 109 1.06 -10.32 15.64
CA GLU A 109 -0.34 -10.60 15.94
C GLU A 109 -0.88 -9.56 16.91
N SER A 110 -2.13 -9.15 16.68
CA SER A 110 -2.83 -8.24 17.55
C SER A 110 -4.17 -8.85 17.96
N THR A 111 -4.60 -8.57 19.18
CA THR A 111 -5.94 -8.92 19.63
C THR A 111 -7.01 -8.05 18.98
N LYS A 112 -6.60 -6.92 18.40
CA LYS A 112 -7.50 -6.03 17.66
C LYS A 112 -7.39 -6.28 16.16
N PRO A 113 -8.52 -6.25 15.43
CA PRO A 113 -8.48 -6.44 13.99
C PRO A 113 -7.83 -5.24 13.31
N ASN A 114 -7.30 -5.46 12.10
CA ASN A 114 -6.87 -4.36 11.24
C ASN A 114 -8.08 -3.48 10.93
N ARG A 115 -7.83 -2.19 10.76
CA ARG A 115 -8.86 -1.27 10.31
C ARG A 115 -8.96 -1.31 8.80
N GLU A 116 -10.15 -1.11 8.29
CA GLU A 116 -10.40 -1.01 6.87
C GLU A 116 -10.80 0.41 6.51
N LEU A 117 -10.27 0.88 5.38
CA LEU A 117 -10.57 2.20 4.85
C LEU A 117 -10.92 2.06 3.38
N GLU A 118 -12.06 2.61 2.98
CA GLU A 118 -12.48 2.55 1.60
C GLU A 118 -11.84 3.67 0.78
N THR A 119 -11.40 3.33 -0.42
CA THR A 119 -10.89 4.28 -1.40
C THR A 119 -11.64 4.10 -2.72
N PRO A 120 -11.56 5.06 -3.66
CA PRO A 120 -12.21 4.88 -4.96
C PRO A 120 -11.77 3.64 -5.73
N TYR A 121 -10.60 3.08 -5.42
CA TYR A 121 -10.03 1.95 -6.16
C TYR A 121 -9.96 0.66 -5.36
N GLY A 122 -10.45 0.65 -4.15
CA GLY A 122 -10.50 -0.55 -3.33
C GLY A 122 -10.44 -0.25 -1.84
N THR A 123 -10.70 -1.28 -1.04
CA THR A 123 -10.61 -1.19 0.42
C THR A 123 -9.21 -1.58 0.86
N ILE A 124 -8.58 -0.72 1.66
CA ILE A 124 -7.27 -1.02 2.23
C ILE A 124 -7.43 -1.50 3.67
N SER A 125 -6.53 -2.40 4.08
CA SER A 125 -6.39 -2.81 5.47
C SER A 125 -5.18 -2.10 6.07
N ILE A 126 -5.33 -1.58 7.28
CA ILE A 126 -4.27 -0.85 7.97
C ILE A 126 -4.09 -1.51 9.34
N ILE A 127 -2.84 -1.74 9.77
CA ILE A 127 -2.60 -2.29 11.10
C ILE A 127 -3.23 -1.39 12.17
N PRO A 128 -3.63 -1.97 13.33
CA PRO A 128 -4.22 -1.15 14.40
C PRO A 128 -3.29 -0.02 14.83
N PRO A 129 -3.82 1.13 15.27
CA PRO A 129 -3.00 2.28 15.65
C PRO A 129 -1.92 1.95 16.70
N GLU A 130 -2.23 1.06 17.61
CA GLU A 130 -1.30 0.64 18.66
C GLU A 130 -0.04 -0.02 18.08
N LEU A 131 -0.22 -0.90 17.08
CA LEU A 131 0.90 -1.56 16.42
C LEU A 131 1.68 -0.61 15.52
N ALA A 132 1.01 0.31 14.85
CA ALA A 132 1.65 1.31 14.00
C ALA A 132 2.61 2.16 14.82
N LEU A 133 2.19 2.60 16.00
CA LEU A 133 3.03 3.41 16.89
C LEU A 133 4.21 2.62 17.44
N VAL A 134 4.01 1.36 17.83
CA VAL A 134 5.07 0.49 18.34
C VAL A 134 6.13 0.26 17.25
N GLU A 135 5.73 -0.07 16.04
CA GLU A 135 6.66 -0.26 14.92
C GLU A 135 7.48 1.00 14.66
N ARG A 136 6.84 2.17 14.69
CA ARG A 136 7.53 3.42 14.45
C ARG A 136 8.57 3.72 15.53
N VAL A 137 8.28 3.40 16.77
CA VAL A 137 9.23 3.57 17.87
C VAL A 137 10.41 2.63 17.72
N LEU A 138 10.18 1.38 17.31
CA LEU A 138 11.24 0.39 17.14
C LEU A 138 12.18 0.69 15.97
N PHE A 139 11.68 1.34 14.93
CA PHE A 139 12.45 1.62 13.71
C PHE A 139 12.84 3.11 13.56
N ALA A 140 12.51 3.93 14.51
CA ALA A 140 12.80 5.36 14.45
C ALA A 140 14.27 5.68 14.74
#